data_0347b5c38ed8e25af61104ff321c1aac
#
_entry.id   0347b5c38ed8e25af61104ff321c1aac
#
_cell.length_a   1.000
_cell.length_b   1.000
_cell.length_c   1.000
_cell.angle_alpha   90.00
_cell.angle_beta   90.00
_cell.angle_gamma   90.00
#
_symmetry.space_group_name_H-M   'P 1'
#
loop_
_entity.id
_entity.type
_entity.pdbx_description
1 polymer ?
#
loop_
_entity_poly.entity_id
_entity_poly.type
_entity_poly.pdbx_seq_one_letter_code
_entity_poly.pdbx_strand_id
1 'polypeptide(L)'
;LFGHNYILEDILKMLHTNNLHNSIIFSGKKGIGKYSYVINLAKFLLSHSIDELKNINNFNINPKISSTIDSGSCAELLLVSPAFDEKKQTFKDVISVDDVRKINFFLRGRAEQNKYKIVIIDATDDLNINASNALLKNLEEPSRNTLFFLISHNYDNLLDTIKSRCINLKFKNLSSTDMLNILKSNGVSYSNEEINNLIMLANGSYADILWYLEPTNFKTYTAISSVFKSVRPDIEIYNIVNNIKLQENSNYKIIFNIIKSLLIFYTNVNNIYETTALLEKISHLSKVSECLYLDKSTVLLDILFSVKSIFTN
;
A
#
# COMPACT_ATOMS: atom_id res chain seq x y z
N LEU A 1 -6.61 7.57 13.95
CA LEU A 1 -6.53 6.47 12.98
C LEU A 1 -7.83 6.45 12.18
N PHE A 2 -7.80 6.82 10.90
CA PHE A 2 -9.01 6.88 10.07
C PHE A 2 -9.35 5.51 9.51
N GLY A 3 -10.64 5.12 9.59
CA GLY A 3 -11.21 3.98 8.86
C GLY A 3 -10.89 2.57 9.38
N HIS A 4 -10.03 2.40 10.42
CA HIS A 4 -9.57 1.09 10.89
C HIS A 4 -9.73 0.89 12.41
N ASN A 5 -10.74 1.50 13.02
CA ASN A 5 -10.97 1.42 14.47
C ASN A 5 -11.22 -0.02 14.96
N TYR A 6 -11.84 -0.87 14.13
CA TYR A 6 -12.09 -2.27 14.46
C TYR A 6 -10.79 -3.07 14.73
N ILE A 7 -9.68 -2.73 14.02
CA ILE A 7 -8.38 -3.37 14.28
C ILE A 7 -7.84 -2.94 15.64
N LEU A 8 -8.01 -1.66 16.02
CA LEU A 8 -7.61 -1.17 17.34
C LEU A 8 -8.40 -1.87 18.44
N GLU A 9 -9.70 -2.03 18.27
CA GLU A 9 -10.56 -2.75 19.23
C GLU A 9 -10.09 -4.19 19.43
N ASP A 10 -9.74 -4.90 18.34
CA ASP A 10 -9.23 -6.26 18.43
C ASP A 10 -7.88 -6.31 19.17
N ILE A 11 -6.97 -5.38 18.88
CA ILE A 11 -5.67 -5.29 19.57
C ILE A 11 -5.85 -4.96 21.06
N LEU A 12 -6.73 -4.01 21.41
CA LEU A 12 -7.03 -3.68 22.80
C LEU A 12 -7.62 -4.87 23.56
N LYS A 13 -8.53 -5.63 22.94
CA LYS A 13 -9.05 -6.88 23.52
C LYS A 13 -7.92 -7.88 23.80
N MET A 14 -7.00 -8.07 22.86
CA MET A 14 -5.85 -8.97 23.05
C MET A 14 -4.94 -8.49 24.17
N LEU A 15 -4.71 -7.17 24.31
CA LEU A 15 -3.94 -6.58 25.40
C LEU A 15 -4.61 -6.80 26.76
N HIS A 16 -5.90 -6.51 26.89
CA HIS A 16 -6.67 -6.67 28.13
C HIS A 16 -6.75 -8.14 28.59
N THR A 17 -6.83 -9.06 27.65
CA THR A 17 -6.83 -10.50 27.95
C THR A 17 -5.44 -11.09 28.13
N ASN A 18 -4.37 -10.29 28.02
CA ASN A 18 -2.96 -10.70 28.04
C ASN A 18 -2.64 -11.79 26.98
N ASN A 19 -3.35 -11.74 25.85
CA ASN A 19 -3.25 -12.69 24.72
C ASN A 19 -2.76 -12.01 23.44
N LEU A 20 -1.98 -10.94 23.55
CA LEU A 20 -1.40 -10.32 22.38
C LEU A 20 -0.40 -11.29 21.73
N HIS A 21 -0.68 -11.70 20.51
CA HIS A 21 0.19 -12.60 19.77
C HIS A 21 1.49 -11.88 19.37
N ASN A 22 2.61 -12.57 19.47
CA ASN A 22 3.92 -12.00 19.20
C ASN A 22 4.14 -11.64 17.73
N SER A 23 3.40 -12.27 16.81
CA SER A 23 3.55 -12.09 15.36
C SER A 23 2.20 -11.80 14.73
N ILE A 24 2.04 -10.62 14.13
CA ILE A 24 0.79 -10.13 13.53
C ILE A 24 1.05 -9.71 12.09
N ILE A 25 0.26 -10.27 11.15
CA ILE A 25 0.22 -9.81 9.77
C ILE A 25 -0.91 -8.78 9.63
N PHE A 26 -0.56 -7.60 9.12
CA PHE A 26 -1.49 -6.56 8.74
C PHE A 26 -1.69 -6.61 7.22
N SER A 27 -2.71 -7.33 6.77
CA SER A 27 -2.95 -7.60 5.35
C SER A 27 -4.00 -6.67 4.74
N GLY A 28 -3.90 -6.41 3.44
CA GLY A 28 -4.87 -5.63 2.68
C GLY A 28 -4.26 -4.85 1.52
N LYS A 29 -5.10 -4.23 0.69
CA LYS A 29 -4.68 -3.50 -0.52
C LYS A 29 -3.54 -2.52 -0.23
N LYS A 30 -2.63 -2.31 -1.18
CA LYS A 30 -1.59 -1.28 -1.09
C LYS A 30 -2.24 0.11 -1.03
N GLY A 31 -1.69 1.03 -0.24
CA GLY A 31 -2.13 2.43 -0.20
C GLY A 31 -3.31 2.74 0.73
N ILE A 32 -3.85 1.76 1.50
CA ILE A 32 -4.97 1.98 2.43
C ILE A 32 -4.55 2.45 3.83
N GLY A 33 -3.27 2.81 4.01
CA GLY A 33 -2.77 3.37 5.27
C GLY A 33 -2.22 2.35 6.28
N LYS A 34 -1.95 1.08 5.88
CA LYS A 34 -1.41 0.04 6.78
C LYS A 34 -0.14 0.46 7.49
N TYR A 35 0.86 0.96 6.75
CA TYR A 35 2.14 1.41 7.32
C TYR A 35 1.93 2.48 8.38
N SER A 36 1.19 3.55 8.06
CA SER A 36 0.90 4.63 9.01
C SER A 36 0.16 4.12 10.24
N TYR A 37 -0.73 3.16 10.07
CA TYR A 37 -1.43 2.52 11.18
C TYR A 37 -0.47 1.75 12.08
N VAL A 38 0.37 0.89 11.51
CA VAL A 38 1.33 0.03 12.23
C VAL A 38 2.37 0.87 12.98
N ILE A 39 2.88 1.94 12.36
CA ILE A 39 3.79 2.89 13.03
C ILE A 39 3.11 3.56 14.22
N ASN A 40 1.87 4.05 14.08
CA ASN A 40 1.14 4.66 15.19
C ASN A 40 0.82 3.64 16.31
N LEU A 41 0.53 2.39 15.94
CA LEU A 41 0.36 1.32 16.91
C LEU A 41 1.68 1.05 17.66
N ALA A 42 2.81 1.01 16.97
CA ALA A 42 4.12 0.86 17.61
C ALA A 42 4.44 2.03 18.55
N LYS A 43 4.15 3.28 18.13
CA LYS A 43 4.27 4.48 18.97
C LYS A 43 3.43 4.36 20.23
N PHE A 44 2.19 3.89 20.11
CA PHE A 44 1.28 3.68 21.23
C PHE A 44 1.83 2.61 22.20
N LEU A 45 2.21 1.44 21.71
CA LEU A 45 2.72 0.35 22.54
C LEU A 45 4.02 0.73 23.26
N LEU A 46 4.92 1.45 22.59
CA LEU A 46 6.19 1.89 23.19
C LEU A 46 6.02 3.09 24.13
N SER A 47 4.91 3.80 24.06
CA SER A 47 4.60 4.90 24.99
C SER A 47 4.24 4.43 26.40
N HIS A 48 3.90 3.15 26.57
CA HIS A 48 3.41 2.57 27.81
C HIS A 48 4.25 1.35 28.22
N SER A 49 4.25 1.05 29.52
CA SER A 49 4.75 -0.23 30.00
C SER A 49 3.78 -1.37 29.68
N ILE A 50 4.27 -2.60 29.64
CA ILE A 50 3.43 -3.79 29.36
C ILE A 50 2.29 -3.93 30.39
N ASP A 51 2.53 -3.55 31.65
CA ASP A 51 1.49 -3.63 32.69
C ASP A 51 0.46 -2.53 32.58
N GLU A 52 0.83 -1.32 32.16
CA GLU A 52 -0.12 -0.25 31.85
C GLU A 52 -1.05 -0.62 30.68
N LEU A 53 -0.51 -1.27 29.64
CA LEU A 53 -1.27 -1.68 28.46
C LEU A 53 -2.42 -2.65 28.76
N LYS A 54 -2.32 -3.45 29.85
CA LYS A 54 -3.39 -4.38 30.26
C LYS A 54 -4.68 -3.69 30.68
N ASN A 55 -4.60 -2.43 31.12
CA ASN A 55 -5.75 -1.65 31.65
C ASN A 55 -6.01 -0.37 30.86
N ILE A 56 -5.38 -0.20 29.71
CA ILE A 56 -5.46 1.05 28.96
C ILE A 56 -6.76 1.12 28.16
N ASN A 57 -7.48 2.22 28.27
CA ASN A 57 -8.73 2.46 27.54
C ASN A 57 -8.60 3.56 26.47
N ASN A 58 -7.53 4.35 26.51
CA ASN A 58 -7.35 5.49 25.62
C ASN A 58 -6.09 5.29 24.75
N PHE A 59 -6.23 5.53 23.44
CA PHE A 59 -5.12 5.55 22.52
C PHE A 59 -4.37 6.87 22.66
N ASN A 60 -3.33 6.88 23.51
CA ASN A 60 -2.49 8.05 23.75
C ASN A 60 -1.03 7.74 23.42
N ILE A 61 -0.37 8.65 22.71
CA ILE A 61 1.02 8.51 22.27
C ILE A 61 1.87 9.57 22.97
N ASN A 62 2.97 9.14 23.58
CA ASN A 62 3.93 10.04 24.19
C ASN A 62 4.69 10.82 23.09
N PRO A 63 4.67 12.18 23.10
CA PRO A 63 5.35 12.96 22.07
C PRO A 63 6.87 12.69 21.95
N LYS A 64 7.54 12.37 23.04
CA LYS A 64 8.97 12.02 23.03
C LYS A 64 9.22 10.72 22.28
N ILE A 65 8.42 9.67 22.53
CA ILE A 65 8.51 8.40 21.81
C ILE A 65 8.16 8.60 20.34
N SER A 66 7.14 9.40 20.04
CA SER A 66 6.82 9.73 18.65
C SER A 66 8.01 10.36 17.93
N SER A 67 8.65 11.36 18.52
CA SER A 67 9.79 12.04 17.91
C SER A 67 11.01 11.13 17.72
N THR A 68 11.30 10.22 18.66
CA THR A 68 12.40 9.26 18.51
C THR A 68 12.14 8.23 17.41
N ILE A 69 10.90 7.80 17.25
CA ILE A 69 10.52 6.90 16.16
C ILE A 69 10.58 7.62 14.81
N ASP A 70 10.06 8.85 14.72
CA ASP A 70 10.06 9.63 13.49
C ASP A 70 11.48 10.01 13.03
N SER A 71 12.43 10.18 13.96
CA SER A 71 13.85 10.39 13.66
C SER A 71 14.64 9.11 13.41
N GLY A 72 14.03 7.91 13.55
CA GLY A 72 14.70 6.62 13.40
C GLY A 72 15.70 6.28 14.51
N SER A 73 15.66 6.98 15.66
CA SER A 73 16.59 6.79 16.79
C SER A 73 16.04 5.93 17.93
N CYS A 74 14.86 5.35 17.78
CA CYS A 74 14.23 4.50 18.79
C CYS A 74 14.92 3.14 18.87
N ALA A 75 15.52 2.83 20.04
CA ALA A 75 16.25 1.58 20.27
C ALA A 75 15.34 0.33 20.37
N GLU A 76 14.05 0.51 20.63
CA GLU A 76 13.06 -0.55 20.80
C GLU A 76 12.28 -0.84 19.51
N LEU A 77 12.53 -0.10 18.42
CA LEU A 77 11.87 -0.28 17.13
C LEU A 77 12.89 -0.54 16.03
N LEU A 78 12.66 -1.61 15.27
CA LEU A 78 13.38 -1.88 14.02
C LEU A 78 12.41 -1.91 12.85
N LEU A 79 12.62 -1.03 11.86
CA LEU A 79 11.94 -1.09 10.58
C LEU A 79 12.82 -1.82 9.56
N VAL A 80 12.28 -2.86 8.95
CA VAL A 80 12.89 -3.63 7.85
C VAL A 80 12.09 -3.37 6.59
N SER A 81 12.72 -2.74 5.61
CA SER A 81 12.15 -2.42 4.30
C SER A 81 13.22 -2.61 3.22
N PRO A 82 12.85 -2.65 1.93
CA PRO A 82 13.82 -2.71 0.85
C PRO A 82 14.86 -1.59 0.98
N ALA A 83 16.14 -1.97 0.95
CA ALA A 83 17.23 -1.02 1.11
C ALA A 83 17.32 -0.04 -0.07
N PHE A 84 17.69 1.22 0.20
CA PHE A 84 17.99 2.19 -0.86
C PHE A 84 19.31 1.82 -1.54
N ASP A 85 19.30 1.71 -2.86
CA ASP A 85 20.48 1.47 -3.68
C ASP A 85 21.07 2.82 -4.13
N GLU A 86 22.14 3.24 -3.47
CA GLU A 86 22.80 4.53 -3.76
C GLU A 86 23.33 4.63 -5.20
N LYS A 87 23.69 3.48 -5.82
CA LYS A 87 24.19 3.46 -7.19
C LYS A 87 23.08 3.69 -8.21
N LYS A 88 21.91 3.13 -7.96
CA LYS A 88 20.75 3.23 -8.85
C LYS A 88 19.81 4.37 -8.47
N GLN A 89 20.04 5.05 -7.33
CA GLN A 89 19.16 6.10 -6.79
C GLN A 89 17.69 5.64 -6.66
N THR A 90 17.48 4.35 -6.37
CA THR A 90 16.16 3.72 -6.22
C THR A 90 16.15 2.76 -5.04
N PHE A 91 14.99 2.50 -4.49
CA PHE A 91 14.85 1.39 -3.54
C PHE A 91 14.97 0.06 -4.29
N LYS A 92 15.58 -0.94 -3.62
CA LYS A 92 15.57 -2.32 -4.11
C LYS A 92 14.13 -2.84 -4.12
N ASP A 93 13.86 -3.78 -5.01
CA ASP A 93 12.53 -4.41 -5.08
C ASP A 93 12.35 -5.54 -4.05
N VAL A 94 13.42 -5.90 -3.32
CA VAL A 94 13.47 -7.12 -2.51
C VAL A 94 14.15 -6.86 -1.16
N ILE A 95 13.57 -7.40 -0.10
CA ILE A 95 14.19 -7.52 1.22
C ILE A 95 15.06 -8.78 1.23
N SER A 96 16.34 -8.60 1.49
CA SER A 96 17.35 -9.67 1.46
C SER A 96 17.50 -10.40 2.80
N VAL A 97 18.19 -11.55 2.78
CA VAL A 97 18.59 -12.26 4.00
C VAL A 97 19.41 -11.38 4.95
N ASP A 98 20.26 -10.50 4.40
CA ASP A 98 21.09 -9.62 5.23
C ASP A 98 20.25 -8.57 5.97
N ASP A 99 19.14 -8.14 5.36
CA ASP A 99 18.19 -7.25 6.04
C ASP A 99 17.48 -7.99 7.20
N VAL A 100 17.12 -9.26 7.01
CA VAL A 100 16.57 -10.10 8.08
C VAL A 100 17.60 -10.40 9.18
N ARG A 101 18.88 -10.54 8.84
CA ARG A 101 19.95 -10.71 9.85
C ARG A 101 20.07 -9.54 10.79
N LYS A 102 19.72 -8.33 10.38
CA LYS A 102 19.66 -7.14 11.26
C LYS A 102 18.68 -7.34 12.41
N ILE A 103 17.59 -8.10 12.18
CA ILE A 103 16.64 -8.48 13.23
C ILE A 103 17.34 -9.24 14.36
N ASN A 104 18.16 -10.23 14.03
CA ASN A 104 18.88 -11.02 15.02
C ASN A 104 19.86 -10.16 15.84
N PHE A 105 20.50 -9.18 15.21
CA PHE A 105 21.37 -8.24 15.92
C PHE A 105 20.56 -7.33 16.85
N PHE A 106 19.46 -6.76 16.35
CA PHE A 106 18.54 -5.94 17.13
C PHE A 106 17.99 -6.69 18.35
N LEU A 107 17.62 -7.96 18.22
CA LEU A 107 17.05 -8.76 19.29
C LEU A 107 18.06 -9.15 20.37
N ARG A 108 19.37 -9.15 20.10
CA ARG A 108 20.42 -9.40 21.11
C ARG A 108 20.52 -8.28 22.14
N GLY A 109 20.18 -7.05 21.77
CA GLY A 109 20.11 -5.93 22.70
C GLY A 109 19.00 -6.17 23.74
N ARG A 110 19.19 -5.72 24.98
CA ARG A 110 18.15 -5.81 26.00
C ARG A 110 17.08 -4.73 25.73
N ALA A 111 15.81 -5.12 25.83
CA ALA A 111 14.71 -4.16 25.88
C ALA A 111 14.80 -3.35 27.20
N GLU A 112 14.27 -2.13 27.20
CA GLU A 112 14.00 -1.42 28.45
C GLU A 112 13.07 -2.29 29.33
N GLN A 113 13.27 -2.22 30.64
CA GLN A 113 12.51 -3.05 31.57
C GLN A 113 11.00 -2.80 31.41
N ASN A 114 10.23 -3.89 31.27
CA ASN A 114 8.76 -3.84 31.10
C ASN A 114 8.27 -3.11 29.83
N LYS A 115 9.05 -3.14 28.74
CA LYS A 115 8.64 -2.63 27.41
C LYS A 115 8.79 -3.70 26.34
N TYR A 116 8.07 -3.49 25.23
CA TYR A 116 8.20 -4.30 24.03
C TYR A 116 9.42 -3.90 23.21
N LYS A 117 9.96 -4.86 22.46
CA LYS A 117 10.73 -4.64 21.24
C LYS A 117 9.85 -4.92 20.05
N ILE A 118 9.83 -4.03 19.08
CA ILE A 118 8.95 -4.14 17.93
C ILE A 118 9.78 -4.21 16.65
N VAL A 119 9.54 -5.22 15.84
CA VAL A 119 10.08 -5.35 14.49
C VAL A 119 8.95 -5.17 13.50
N ILE A 120 9.07 -4.20 12.60
CA ILE A 120 8.12 -3.95 11.51
C ILE A 120 8.78 -4.37 10.20
N ILE A 121 8.10 -5.17 9.39
CA ILE A 121 8.53 -5.57 8.05
C ILE A 121 7.55 -4.99 7.02
N ASP A 122 8.03 -4.07 6.17
CA ASP A 122 7.24 -3.38 5.15
C ASP A 122 7.92 -3.43 3.76
N ALA A 123 7.46 -4.25 2.85
CA ALA A 123 6.35 -5.20 2.96
C ALA A 123 6.89 -6.63 3.02
N THR A 124 6.18 -7.51 3.72
CA THR A 124 6.54 -8.93 3.82
C THR A 124 6.49 -9.63 2.45
N ASP A 125 5.69 -9.10 1.52
CA ASP A 125 5.59 -9.56 0.13
C ASP A 125 6.92 -9.38 -0.63
N ASP A 126 7.78 -8.47 -0.19
CA ASP A 126 9.08 -8.16 -0.83
C ASP A 126 10.23 -9.03 -0.28
N LEU A 127 9.97 -9.92 0.67
CA LEU A 127 10.95 -10.89 1.15
C LEU A 127 11.26 -11.93 0.07
N ASN A 128 12.53 -12.13 -0.26
CA ASN A 128 12.90 -13.29 -1.06
C ASN A 128 12.78 -14.60 -0.22
N ILE A 129 12.78 -15.74 -0.90
CA ILE A 129 12.59 -17.06 -0.26
C ILE A 129 13.58 -17.30 0.88
N ASN A 130 14.84 -16.91 0.70
CA ASN A 130 15.88 -17.09 1.71
C ASN A 130 15.66 -16.17 2.91
N ALA A 131 15.23 -14.92 2.70
CA ALA A 131 14.88 -13.97 3.76
C ALA A 131 13.65 -14.46 4.54
N SER A 132 12.63 -14.95 3.83
CA SER A 132 11.44 -15.53 4.44
C SER A 132 11.79 -16.71 5.35
N ASN A 133 12.61 -17.63 4.86
CA ASN A 133 13.07 -18.79 5.66
C ASN A 133 13.92 -18.38 6.86
N ALA A 134 14.78 -17.36 6.72
CA ALA A 134 15.57 -16.84 7.83
C ALA A 134 14.72 -16.19 8.93
N LEU A 135 13.55 -15.65 8.57
CA LEU A 135 12.62 -15.03 9.51
C LEU A 135 11.88 -16.08 10.36
N LEU A 136 11.62 -17.29 9.82
CA LEU A 136 10.80 -18.31 10.48
C LEU A 136 11.24 -18.61 11.91
N LYS A 137 12.56 -18.72 12.16
CA LYS A 137 13.08 -18.99 13.50
C LYS A 137 12.64 -17.93 14.52
N ASN A 138 12.63 -16.67 14.12
CA ASN A 138 12.23 -15.56 14.98
C ASN A 138 10.71 -15.55 15.24
N LEU A 139 9.92 -16.04 14.29
CA LEU A 139 8.47 -16.16 14.43
C LEU A 139 8.05 -17.37 15.27
N GLU A 140 8.82 -18.47 15.21
CA GLU A 140 8.58 -19.69 16.00
C GLU A 140 8.93 -19.50 17.48
N GLU A 141 10.12 -18.92 17.74
CA GLU A 141 10.65 -18.72 19.08
C GLU A 141 10.99 -17.25 19.31
N PRO A 142 9.96 -16.38 19.39
CA PRO A 142 10.21 -14.96 19.60
C PRO A 142 10.87 -14.70 20.95
N SER A 143 11.84 -13.80 20.97
CA SER A 143 12.45 -13.34 22.21
C SER A 143 11.40 -12.73 23.13
N ARG A 144 11.61 -12.79 24.44
CA ARG A 144 10.68 -12.25 25.44
C ARG A 144 10.34 -10.78 25.13
N ASN A 145 9.07 -10.42 25.21
CA ASN A 145 8.54 -9.08 24.97
C ASN A 145 8.85 -8.54 23.55
N THR A 146 8.96 -9.43 22.57
CA THR A 146 9.16 -9.04 21.16
C THR A 146 7.85 -9.17 20.40
N LEU A 147 7.55 -8.14 19.59
CA LEU A 147 6.41 -8.14 18.67
C LEU A 147 6.91 -8.01 17.23
N PHE A 148 6.39 -8.83 16.33
CA PHE A 148 6.61 -8.79 14.90
C PHE A 148 5.36 -8.28 14.20
N PHE A 149 5.46 -7.17 13.50
CA PHE A 149 4.41 -6.58 12.70
C PHE A 149 4.78 -6.70 11.23
N LEU A 150 4.07 -7.58 10.52
CA LEU A 150 4.30 -7.90 9.12
C LEU A 150 3.25 -7.20 8.27
N ILE A 151 3.64 -6.26 7.43
CA ILE A 151 2.72 -5.58 6.51
C ILE A 151 2.70 -6.38 5.20
N SER A 152 1.51 -6.79 4.75
CA SER A 152 1.34 -7.48 3.48
C SER A 152 0.33 -6.76 2.59
N HIS A 153 0.65 -6.70 1.29
CA HIS A 153 -0.23 -6.15 0.26
C HIS A 153 -1.03 -7.25 -0.44
N ASN A 154 -0.51 -8.48 -0.41
CA ASN A 154 -1.16 -9.66 -0.98
C ASN A 154 -0.94 -10.89 -0.06
N TYR A 155 -1.85 -11.08 0.89
CA TYR A 155 -1.78 -12.15 1.87
C TYR A 155 -1.67 -13.55 1.24
N ASP A 156 -2.33 -13.76 0.12
CA ASP A 156 -2.37 -15.08 -0.53
C ASP A 156 -0.99 -15.50 -1.07
N ASN A 157 -0.14 -14.53 -1.44
CA ASN A 157 1.21 -14.77 -1.95
C ASN A 157 2.25 -15.04 -0.85
N LEU A 158 1.92 -14.82 0.43
CA LEU A 158 2.83 -15.12 1.53
C LEU A 158 3.01 -16.64 1.69
N LEU A 159 4.21 -17.04 2.10
CA LEU A 159 4.49 -18.45 2.42
C LEU A 159 3.57 -18.96 3.54
N ASP A 160 3.04 -20.16 3.35
CA ASP A 160 2.16 -20.78 4.35
C ASP A 160 2.86 -20.99 5.70
N THR A 161 4.19 -21.17 5.67
CA THR A 161 5.02 -21.25 6.87
C THR A 161 5.03 -19.96 7.69
N ILE A 162 4.92 -18.78 7.06
CA ILE A 162 4.75 -17.48 7.75
C ILE A 162 3.31 -17.34 8.25
N LYS A 163 2.31 -17.64 7.38
CA LYS A 163 0.89 -17.52 7.72
C LYS A 163 0.52 -18.34 8.95
N SER A 164 1.06 -19.57 9.07
CA SER A 164 0.75 -20.49 10.18
C SER A 164 1.29 -20.03 11.55
N ARG A 165 2.21 -19.05 11.58
CA ARG A 165 2.86 -18.54 12.80
C ARG A 165 2.41 -17.13 13.19
N CYS A 166 1.49 -16.57 12.44
CA CYS A 166 1.04 -15.19 12.64
C CYS A 166 -0.48 -15.10 12.71
N ILE A 167 -0.99 -14.18 13.50
CA ILE A 167 -2.41 -13.79 13.41
C ILE A 167 -2.56 -12.81 12.24
N ASN A 168 -3.60 -12.95 11.44
CA ASN A 168 -3.90 -12.03 10.35
C ASN A 168 -4.99 -11.02 10.76
N LEU A 169 -4.64 -9.73 10.77
CA LEU A 169 -5.57 -8.62 10.91
C LEU A 169 -5.79 -7.98 9.52
N LYS A 170 -6.95 -8.24 8.94
CA LYS A 170 -7.27 -7.81 7.57
C LYS A 170 -7.82 -6.40 7.55
N PHE A 171 -7.11 -5.51 6.86
CA PHE A 171 -7.56 -4.15 6.55
C PHE A 171 -8.57 -4.16 5.41
N LYS A 172 -9.70 -3.51 5.63
CA LYS A 172 -10.69 -3.24 4.59
C LYS A 172 -10.28 -1.99 3.80
N ASN A 173 -10.78 -1.87 2.59
CA ASN A 173 -10.65 -0.62 1.83
C ASN A 173 -11.26 0.53 2.62
N LEU A 174 -10.66 1.73 2.53
CA LEU A 174 -11.23 2.92 3.13
C LEU A 174 -12.58 3.24 2.51
N SER A 175 -13.54 3.66 3.34
CA SER A 175 -14.82 4.13 2.84
C SER A 175 -14.66 5.49 2.13
N SER A 176 -15.59 5.84 1.25
CA SER A 176 -15.59 7.15 0.60
C SER A 176 -15.65 8.29 1.62
N THR A 177 -16.37 8.09 2.72
CA THR A 177 -16.47 9.06 3.82
C THR A 177 -15.14 9.24 4.57
N ASP A 178 -14.43 8.13 4.85
CA ASP A 178 -13.11 8.20 5.48
C ASP A 178 -12.11 8.92 4.59
N MET A 179 -12.11 8.59 3.28
CA MET A 179 -11.23 9.23 2.32
C MET A 179 -11.50 10.73 2.19
N LEU A 180 -12.77 11.15 2.16
CA LEU A 180 -13.15 12.57 2.18
C LEU A 180 -12.66 13.27 3.44
N ASN A 181 -12.79 12.65 4.61
CA ASN A 181 -12.33 13.22 5.87
C ASN A 181 -10.81 13.38 5.90
N ILE A 182 -10.07 12.41 5.40
CA ILE A 182 -8.60 12.49 5.30
C ILE A 182 -8.18 13.62 4.34
N LEU A 183 -8.83 13.74 3.17
CA LEU A 183 -8.55 14.80 2.20
C LEU A 183 -8.80 16.19 2.78
N LYS A 184 -9.94 16.37 3.47
CA LYS A 184 -10.26 17.63 4.16
C LYS A 184 -9.23 17.98 5.23
N SER A 185 -8.78 17.00 6.01
CA SER A 185 -7.77 17.24 7.06
C SER A 185 -6.41 17.65 6.49
N ASN A 186 -6.11 17.27 5.24
CA ASN A 186 -4.87 17.63 4.53
C ASN A 186 -4.98 18.91 3.68
N GLY A 187 -6.09 19.66 3.80
CA GLY A 187 -6.26 20.95 3.12
C GLY A 187 -6.41 20.88 1.60
N VAL A 188 -6.84 19.75 1.07
CA VAL A 188 -7.01 19.53 -0.37
C VAL A 188 -8.25 20.28 -0.87
N SER A 189 -8.05 21.22 -1.81
CA SER A 189 -9.11 22.06 -2.40
C SER A 189 -9.32 21.71 -3.88
N TYR A 190 -10.26 20.83 -4.14
CA TYR A 190 -10.77 20.49 -5.48
C TYR A 190 -12.29 20.56 -5.49
N SER A 191 -12.91 20.55 -6.68
CA SER A 191 -14.36 20.49 -6.77
C SER A 191 -14.89 19.16 -6.18
N ASN A 192 -16.06 19.20 -5.57
CA ASN A 192 -16.67 18.01 -4.96
C ASN A 192 -16.88 16.89 -5.98
N GLU A 193 -17.19 17.23 -7.24
CA GLU A 193 -17.41 16.24 -8.30
C GLU A 193 -16.09 15.53 -8.68
N GLU A 194 -15.02 16.28 -8.87
CA GLU A 194 -13.68 15.72 -9.18
C GLU A 194 -13.20 14.81 -8.07
N ILE A 195 -13.31 15.24 -6.80
CA ILE A 195 -12.92 14.42 -5.65
C ILE A 195 -13.74 13.13 -5.57
N ASN A 196 -15.06 13.19 -5.78
CA ASN A 196 -15.89 12.00 -5.73
C ASN A 196 -15.52 10.99 -6.82
N ASN A 197 -15.23 11.45 -8.03
CA ASN A 197 -14.77 10.59 -9.12
C ASN A 197 -13.41 9.94 -8.79
N LEU A 198 -12.46 10.71 -8.23
CA LEU A 198 -11.16 10.17 -7.84
C LEU A 198 -11.27 9.15 -6.70
N ILE A 199 -12.13 9.38 -5.71
CA ILE A 199 -12.39 8.45 -4.61
C ILE A 199 -12.94 7.12 -5.14
N MET A 200 -13.87 7.16 -6.09
CA MET A 200 -14.41 5.95 -6.72
C MET A 200 -13.33 5.19 -7.47
N LEU A 201 -12.49 5.88 -8.24
CA LEU A 201 -11.38 5.27 -9.00
C LEU A 201 -10.30 4.67 -8.10
N ALA A 202 -9.98 5.33 -7.01
CA ALA A 202 -8.97 4.86 -6.05
C ALA A 202 -9.43 3.60 -5.30
N ASN A 203 -10.74 3.29 -5.31
CA ASN A 203 -11.31 2.10 -4.70
C ASN A 203 -10.72 1.80 -3.30
N GLY A 204 -10.80 2.81 -2.43
CA GLY A 204 -10.36 2.71 -1.04
C GLY A 204 -8.86 2.85 -0.80
N SER A 205 -8.04 3.15 -1.82
CA SER A 205 -6.61 3.45 -1.67
C SER A 205 -6.37 4.95 -1.57
N TYR A 206 -5.97 5.42 -0.40
CA TYR A 206 -5.61 6.84 -0.20
C TYR A 206 -4.35 7.24 -0.96
N ALA A 207 -3.38 6.34 -1.08
CA ALA A 207 -2.16 6.61 -1.84
C ALA A 207 -2.45 6.84 -3.33
N ASP A 208 -3.41 6.12 -3.89
CA ASP A 208 -3.83 6.33 -5.28
C ASP A 208 -4.47 7.72 -5.45
N ILE A 209 -5.28 8.19 -4.49
CA ILE A 209 -5.83 9.55 -4.53
C ILE A 209 -4.72 10.60 -4.50
N LEU A 210 -3.76 10.48 -3.57
CA LEU A 210 -2.64 11.43 -3.50
C LEU A 210 -1.87 11.49 -4.81
N TRP A 211 -1.69 10.34 -5.46
CA TRP A 211 -1.05 10.30 -6.77
C TRP A 211 -1.88 11.04 -7.83
N TYR A 212 -3.21 10.85 -7.86
CA TYR A 212 -4.09 11.56 -8.80
C TYR A 212 -4.10 13.07 -8.57
N LEU A 213 -3.96 13.52 -7.33
CA LEU A 213 -4.01 14.94 -6.98
C LEU A 213 -2.74 15.72 -7.36
N GLU A 214 -1.66 15.05 -7.72
CA GLU A 214 -0.49 15.75 -8.28
C GLU A 214 -0.83 16.38 -9.63
N PRO A 215 -0.46 17.66 -9.88
CA PRO A 215 -0.89 18.42 -11.07
C PRO A 215 -0.58 17.73 -12.40
N THR A 216 0.57 17.06 -12.52
CA THR A 216 0.97 16.32 -13.72
C THR A 216 0.12 15.09 -13.95
N ASN A 217 -0.15 14.35 -12.87
CA ASN A 217 -0.94 13.12 -12.88
C ASN A 217 -2.42 13.43 -13.10
N PHE A 218 -2.92 14.53 -12.52
CA PHE A 218 -4.28 14.99 -12.74
C PHE A 218 -4.55 15.36 -14.20
N LYS A 219 -3.61 16.04 -14.86
CA LYS A 219 -3.68 16.30 -16.30
C LYS A 219 -3.73 15.01 -17.11
N THR A 220 -2.90 14.03 -16.77
CA THR A 220 -2.89 12.72 -17.43
C THR A 220 -4.23 11.99 -17.24
N TYR A 221 -4.75 11.97 -16.01
CA TYR A 221 -6.06 11.41 -15.69
C TYR A 221 -7.18 12.10 -16.50
N THR A 222 -7.25 13.43 -16.52
CA THR A 222 -8.29 14.17 -17.25
C THR A 222 -8.21 13.92 -18.74
N ALA A 223 -7.01 13.85 -19.32
CA ALA A 223 -6.79 13.52 -20.71
C ALA A 223 -7.31 12.10 -21.04
N ILE A 224 -6.94 11.09 -20.27
CA ILE A 224 -7.41 9.70 -20.46
C ILE A 224 -8.93 9.62 -20.25
N SER A 225 -9.45 10.21 -19.17
CA SER A 225 -10.89 10.21 -18.87
C SER A 225 -11.73 10.81 -19.99
N SER A 226 -11.20 11.80 -20.72
CA SER A 226 -11.90 12.42 -21.84
C SER A 226 -12.17 11.45 -23.01
N VAL A 227 -11.34 10.41 -23.17
CA VAL A 227 -11.53 9.36 -24.21
C VAL A 227 -12.77 8.50 -23.90
N PHE A 228 -13.13 8.36 -22.63
CA PHE A 228 -14.33 7.62 -22.21
C PHE A 228 -15.63 8.43 -22.30
N LYS A 229 -15.52 9.78 -22.23
CA LYS A 229 -16.70 10.68 -22.14
C LYS A 229 -17.22 11.15 -23.48
N SER A 230 -16.38 11.17 -24.51
CA SER A 230 -16.75 11.73 -25.81
C SER A 230 -15.95 11.10 -26.95
N VAL A 231 -16.58 11.08 -28.14
CA VAL A 231 -15.89 10.68 -29.37
C VAL A 231 -14.72 11.64 -29.64
N ARG A 232 -13.50 11.12 -29.63
CA ARG A 232 -12.29 11.89 -29.89
C ARG A 232 -11.74 11.55 -31.27
N PRO A 233 -11.28 12.55 -32.05
CA PRO A 233 -10.49 12.30 -33.26
C PRO A 233 -9.23 11.48 -32.91
N ASP A 234 -8.81 10.61 -33.83
CA ASP A 234 -7.62 9.77 -33.62
C ASP A 234 -6.36 10.59 -33.31
N ILE A 235 -6.23 11.77 -33.93
CA ILE A 235 -5.12 12.67 -33.70
C ILE A 235 -5.02 13.13 -32.24
N GLU A 236 -6.13 13.31 -31.54
CA GLU A 236 -6.13 13.67 -30.12
C GLU A 236 -5.62 12.54 -29.24
N ILE A 237 -5.96 11.28 -29.57
CA ILE A 237 -5.45 10.11 -28.86
C ILE A 237 -3.93 10.00 -29.01
N TYR A 238 -3.41 10.23 -30.24
CA TYR A 238 -1.96 10.30 -30.47
C TYR A 238 -1.30 11.41 -29.64
N ASN A 239 -1.91 12.59 -29.56
CA ASN A 239 -1.39 13.71 -28.78
C ASN A 239 -1.37 13.39 -27.27
N ILE A 240 -2.41 12.71 -26.74
CA ILE A 240 -2.45 12.27 -25.35
C ILE A 240 -1.26 11.35 -25.06
N VAL A 241 -1.04 10.33 -25.89
CA VAL A 241 0.04 9.37 -25.68
C VAL A 241 1.41 10.03 -25.82
N ASN A 242 1.61 10.91 -26.78
CA ASN A 242 2.86 11.65 -26.95
C ASN A 242 3.16 12.55 -25.74
N ASN A 243 2.16 13.24 -25.20
CA ASN A 243 2.32 14.06 -23.99
C ASN A 243 2.70 13.19 -22.77
N ILE A 244 2.14 12.00 -22.65
CA ILE A 244 2.51 11.03 -21.60
C ILE A 244 3.95 10.55 -21.80
N LYS A 245 4.35 10.24 -23.03
CA LYS A 245 5.71 9.80 -23.37
C LYS A 245 6.78 10.84 -23.05
N LEU A 246 6.48 12.10 -23.23
CA LEU A 246 7.40 13.22 -22.96
C LEU A 246 7.59 13.51 -21.47
N GLN A 247 6.79 12.93 -20.58
CA GLN A 247 6.97 13.07 -19.15
C GLN A 247 8.11 12.15 -18.68
N GLU A 248 9.18 12.74 -18.13
CA GLU A 248 10.40 12.01 -17.70
C GLU A 248 10.14 10.87 -16.70
N ASN A 249 9.04 10.91 -15.94
CA ASN A 249 8.66 9.93 -14.91
C ASN A 249 7.32 9.23 -15.20
N SER A 250 6.94 9.05 -16.47
CA SER A 250 5.67 8.41 -16.80
C SER A 250 5.62 6.95 -16.30
N ASN A 251 4.85 6.71 -15.24
CA ASN A 251 4.64 5.37 -14.71
C ASN A 251 3.49 4.68 -15.44
N TYR A 252 3.80 3.98 -16.53
CA TYR A 252 2.80 3.28 -17.35
C TYR A 252 1.97 2.26 -16.56
N LYS A 253 2.51 1.66 -15.49
CA LYS A 253 1.75 0.75 -14.62
C LYS A 253 0.58 1.46 -13.95
N ILE A 254 0.80 2.70 -13.51
CA ILE A 254 -0.26 3.52 -12.92
C ILE A 254 -1.27 3.93 -14.01
N ILE A 255 -0.79 4.32 -15.20
CA ILE A 255 -1.65 4.68 -16.33
C ILE A 255 -2.57 3.52 -16.72
N PHE A 256 -2.04 2.30 -16.81
CA PHE A 256 -2.88 1.12 -17.08
C PHE A 256 -3.89 0.86 -15.95
N ASN A 257 -3.53 1.11 -14.70
CA ASN A 257 -4.47 1.02 -13.59
C ASN A 257 -5.57 2.08 -13.66
N ILE A 258 -5.25 3.32 -14.08
CA ILE A 258 -6.25 4.37 -14.35
C ILE A 258 -7.26 3.88 -15.40
N ILE A 259 -6.76 3.38 -16.53
CA ILE A 259 -7.63 2.91 -17.63
C ILE A 259 -8.51 1.76 -17.15
N LYS A 260 -7.96 0.78 -16.41
CA LYS A 260 -8.76 -0.31 -15.82
C LYS A 260 -9.87 0.20 -14.90
N SER A 261 -9.54 1.15 -14.04
CA SER A 261 -10.52 1.73 -13.11
C SER A 261 -11.60 2.52 -13.84
N LEU A 262 -11.23 3.28 -14.87
CA LEU A 262 -12.20 3.98 -15.73
C LEU A 262 -13.06 3.00 -16.53
N LEU A 263 -12.50 1.92 -17.07
CA LEU A 263 -13.26 0.86 -17.74
C LEU A 263 -14.34 0.30 -16.80
N ILE A 264 -13.97 -0.10 -15.59
CA ILE A 264 -14.92 -0.61 -14.59
C ILE A 264 -16.00 0.44 -14.28
N PHE A 265 -15.61 1.71 -14.13
CA PHE A 265 -16.53 2.80 -13.80
C PHE A 265 -17.55 3.08 -14.91
N TYR A 266 -17.13 3.07 -16.18
CA TYR A 266 -18.01 3.34 -17.34
C TYR A 266 -18.66 2.09 -17.91
N THR A 267 -18.36 0.88 -17.40
CA THR A 267 -19.00 -0.37 -17.84
C THR A 267 -20.49 -0.35 -17.49
N ASN A 268 -21.31 -0.69 -18.48
CA ASN A 268 -22.75 -0.89 -18.36
C ASN A 268 -23.14 -2.26 -18.92
N VAL A 269 -24.43 -2.61 -18.87
CA VAL A 269 -24.93 -3.91 -19.33
C VAL A 269 -24.66 -4.14 -20.83
N ASN A 270 -24.65 -3.07 -21.64
CA ASN A 270 -24.50 -3.17 -23.10
C ASN A 270 -23.07 -3.47 -23.54
N ASN A 271 -22.05 -3.04 -22.76
CA ASN A 271 -20.64 -3.17 -23.13
C ASN A 271 -19.83 -4.08 -22.20
N ILE A 272 -20.50 -4.86 -21.34
CA ILE A 272 -19.82 -5.67 -20.30
C ILE A 272 -18.85 -6.71 -20.88
N TYR A 273 -19.20 -7.35 -22.01
CA TYR A 273 -18.33 -8.37 -22.63
C TYR A 273 -17.07 -7.75 -23.21
N GLU A 274 -17.21 -6.64 -23.95
CA GLU A 274 -16.09 -5.94 -24.59
C GLU A 274 -15.15 -5.34 -23.54
N THR A 275 -15.73 -4.73 -22.49
CA THR A 275 -14.94 -4.17 -21.39
C THR A 275 -14.20 -5.24 -20.59
N THR A 276 -14.83 -6.42 -20.36
CA THR A 276 -14.16 -7.54 -19.68
C THR A 276 -12.99 -8.09 -20.52
N ALA A 277 -13.20 -8.30 -21.81
CA ALA A 277 -12.14 -8.73 -22.73
C ALA A 277 -10.99 -7.72 -22.77
N LEU A 278 -11.29 -6.41 -22.79
CA LEU A 278 -10.26 -5.37 -22.75
C LEU A 278 -9.51 -5.33 -21.41
N LEU A 279 -10.19 -5.54 -20.28
CA LEU A 279 -9.55 -5.63 -18.95
C LEU A 279 -8.54 -6.80 -18.88
N GLU A 280 -8.89 -7.95 -19.44
CA GLU A 280 -7.98 -9.10 -19.55
C GLU A 280 -6.80 -8.78 -20.46
N LYS A 281 -7.06 -8.18 -21.65
CA LYS A 281 -6.02 -7.72 -22.59
C LYS A 281 -5.03 -6.76 -21.89
N ILE A 282 -5.51 -5.74 -21.18
CA ILE A 282 -4.65 -4.78 -20.46
C ILE A 282 -3.84 -5.49 -19.38
N SER A 283 -4.44 -6.44 -18.65
CA SER A 283 -3.77 -7.18 -17.59
C SER A 283 -2.65 -8.07 -18.13
N HIS A 284 -2.87 -8.69 -19.30
CA HIS A 284 -1.86 -9.45 -20.01
C HIS A 284 -0.75 -8.54 -20.55
N LEU A 285 -1.09 -7.48 -21.30
CA LEU A 285 -0.14 -6.56 -21.91
C LEU A 285 0.72 -5.84 -20.88
N SER A 286 0.16 -5.47 -19.70
CA SER A 286 0.94 -4.84 -18.64
C SER A 286 2.06 -5.76 -18.13
N LYS A 287 1.80 -7.06 -17.98
CA LYS A 287 2.81 -8.06 -17.58
C LYS A 287 3.84 -8.32 -18.69
N VAL A 288 3.36 -8.52 -19.91
CA VAL A 288 4.20 -8.82 -21.07
C VAL A 288 5.12 -7.65 -21.42
N SER A 289 4.64 -6.40 -21.31
CA SER A 289 5.44 -5.20 -21.58
C SER A 289 6.61 -5.03 -20.60
N GLU A 290 6.47 -5.51 -19.36
CA GLU A 290 7.56 -5.53 -18.39
C GLU A 290 8.60 -6.61 -18.72
N CYS A 291 8.17 -7.79 -19.22
CA CYS A 291 9.06 -8.92 -19.51
C CYS A 291 9.76 -8.82 -20.87
N LEU A 292 9.09 -8.30 -21.91
CA LEU A 292 9.56 -8.30 -23.30
C LEU A 292 10.05 -6.94 -23.80
N TYR A 293 10.18 -5.94 -22.94
CA TYR A 293 10.63 -4.58 -23.30
C TYR A 293 9.84 -3.96 -24.46
N LEU A 294 8.53 -4.23 -24.55
CA LEU A 294 7.67 -3.64 -25.58
C LEU A 294 7.61 -2.11 -25.44
N ASP A 295 7.47 -1.41 -26.57
CA ASP A 295 7.22 0.03 -26.52
C ASP A 295 5.86 0.31 -25.85
N LYS A 296 5.93 0.79 -24.62
CA LYS A 296 4.77 1.05 -23.76
C LYS A 296 3.83 2.09 -24.36
N SER A 297 4.36 3.01 -25.19
CA SER A 297 3.55 4.01 -25.88
C SER A 297 2.67 3.37 -26.94
N THR A 298 3.18 2.43 -27.70
CA THR A 298 2.42 1.68 -28.71
C THR A 298 1.32 0.83 -28.05
N VAL A 299 1.66 0.17 -26.93
CA VAL A 299 0.68 -0.60 -26.13
C VAL A 299 -0.43 0.31 -25.62
N LEU A 300 -0.08 1.51 -25.12
CA LEU A 300 -1.05 2.49 -24.63
C LEU A 300 -1.97 3.00 -25.75
N LEU A 301 -1.42 3.25 -26.95
CA LEU A 301 -2.21 3.61 -28.12
C LEU A 301 -3.25 2.54 -28.48
N ASP A 302 -2.85 1.27 -28.59
CA ASP A 302 -3.75 0.16 -28.89
C ASP A 302 -4.87 0.04 -27.87
N ILE A 303 -4.55 0.21 -26.59
CA ILE A 303 -5.54 0.18 -25.52
C ILE A 303 -6.52 1.36 -25.64
N LEU A 304 -6.07 2.60 -25.86
CA LEU A 304 -6.94 3.76 -25.95
C LEU A 304 -7.83 3.74 -27.20
N PHE A 305 -7.35 3.20 -28.33
CA PHE A 305 -8.19 2.95 -29.50
C PHE A 305 -9.24 1.87 -29.24
N SER A 306 -8.88 0.80 -28.50
CA SER A 306 -9.87 -0.21 -28.07
C SER A 306 -10.92 0.39 -27.14
N VAL A 307 -10.53 1.27 -26.20
CA VAL A 307 -11.48 2.01 -25.35
C VAL A 307 -12.42 2.86 -26.21
N LYS A 308 -11.86 3.63 -27.14
CA LYS A 308 -12.66 4.46 -28.04
C LYS A 308 -13.71 3.62 -28.77
N SER A 309 -13.35 2.48 -29.35
CA SER A 309 -14.29 1.62 -30.10
C SER A 309 -15.45 1.10 -29.24
N ILE A 310 -15.23 0.87 -27.93
CA ILE A 310 -16.24 0.36 -27.00
C ILE A 310 -17.24 1.47 -26.59
N PHE A 311 -16.75 2.69 -26.37
CA PHE A 311 -17.56 3.79 -25.82
C PHE A 311 -18.07 4.80 -26.86
N THR A 312 -17.77 4.61 -28.15
CA THR A 312 -18.25 5.46 -29.23
C THR A 312 -19.34 4.79 -30.07
N ASN A 313 -19.70 3.56 -29.80
CA ASN A 313 -20.89 2.86 -30.33
C ASN A 313 -22.00 2.98 -29.26
#